data_57dd6f8a91595f62abda52822db02f6f
#
_entry.id   57dd6f8a91595f62abda52822db02f6f
#
_cell.length_a   1.000
_cell.length_b   1.000
_cell.length_c   1.000
_cell.angle_alpha   90.00
_cell.angle_beta   90.00
_cell.angle_gamma   90.00
#
_symmetry.space_group_name_H-M   'P 1'
#
loop_
_entity.id
_entity.type
_entity.pdbx_description
1 polymer ?
#
loop_
_entity_poly.entity_id
_entity_poly.type
_entity_poly.pdbx_seq_one_letter_code
_entity_poly.pdbx_strand_id
1 'polypeptide(L)'
;QIYGKYERIIEKLANVFQSERTRFYKELSSISFLRVIPSQANYFLCEVIAKYSSTALTRLLLYSSNILIKDCSTKQAFNNGNYIRIAIRNEADNNKLLSRLKELDC
;
A
#
# COMPACT_ATOMS: atom_id res chain seq x y z
N GLN A 1 28.71 -1.66 -24.83
CA GLN A 1 29.31 -2.33 -23.67
C GLN A 1 28.23 -2.90 -22.75
N ILE A 2 28.49 -4.05 -22.24
CA ILE A 2 27.55 -4.80 -21.42
C ILE A 2 27.17 -4.02 -20.14
N TYR A 3 28.16 -3.37 -19.50
CA TYR A 3 27.93 -2.62 -18.27
C TYR A 3 27.01 -1.41 -18.46
N GLY A 4 27.18 -0.68 -19.56
CA GLY A 4 26.34 0.47 -19.84
C GLY A 4 24.88 0.11 -20.05
N LYS A 5 24.61 -1.00 -20.73
CA LYS A 5 23.25 -1.50 -20.94
C LYS A 5 22.61 -1.92 -19.62
N TYR A 6 23.37 -2.61 -18.79
CA TYR A 6 22.89 -3.09 -17.48
C TYR A 6 22.51 -1.92 -16.58
N GLU A 7 23.37 -0.91 -16.50
CA GLU A 7 23.10 0.27 -15.69
C GLU A 7 21.84 1.00 -16.13
N ARG A 8 21.62 1.14 -17.45
CA ARG A 8 20.41 1.78 -17.98
C ARG A 8 19.16 1.02 -17.63
N ILE A 9 19.21 -0.31 -17.65
CA ILE A 9 18.08 -1.14 -17.26
C ILE A 9 17.75 -0.93 -15.78
N ILE A 10 18.77 -0.91 -14.92
CA ILE A 10 18.59 -0.67 -13.49
C ILE A 10 17.98 0.70 -13.23
N GLU A 11 18.47 1.74 -13.91
CA GLU A 11 17.93 3.10 -13.78
C GLU A 11 16.48 3.17 -14.19
N LYS A 12 16.09 2.51 -15.29
CA LYS A 12 14.71 2.46 -15.74
C LYS A 12 13.80 1.78 -14.72
N LEU A 13 14.24 0.65 -14.18
CA LEU A 13 13.48 -0.10 -13.18
C LEU A 13 13.30 0.73 -11.91
N ALA A 14 14.35 1.42 -11.47
CA ALA A 14 14.29 2.28 -10.30
C ALA A 14 13.33 3.44 -10.52
N ASN A 15 13.35 4.05 -11.71
CA ASN A 15 12.45 5.16 -12.05
C ASN A 15 10.99 4.70 -12.10
N VAL A 16 10.73 3.53 -12.69
CA VAL A 16 9.37 2.95 -12.74
C VAL A 16 8.87 2.69 -11.32
N PHE A 17 9.71 2.13 -10.47
CA PHE A 17 9.34 1.85 -9.07
C PHE A 17 9.03 3.14 -8.31
N GLN A 18 9.85 4.18 -8.47
CA GLN A 18 9.62 5.47 -7.81
C GLN A 18 8.33 6.13 -8.31
N SER A 19 8.07 6.07 -9.60
CA SER A 19 6.85 6.63 -10.18
C SER A 19 5.62 5.91 -9.63
N GLU A 20 5.67 4.60 -9.55
CA GLU A 20 4.57 3.80 -9.02
C GLU A 20 4.36 4.06 -7.52
N ARG A 21 5.44 4.18 -6.75
CA ARG A 21 5.33 4.52 -5.33
C ARG A 21 4.63 5.86 -5.14
N THR A 22 5.03 6.88 -5.89
CA THR A 22 4.45 8.21 -5.81
C THR A 22 2.97 8.19 -6.19
N ARG A 23 2.64 7.51 -7.28
CA ARG A 23 1.26 7.36 -7.74
C ARG A 23 0.41 6.64 -6.68
N PHE A 24 0.91 5.52 -6.19
CA PHE A 24 0.19 4.69 -5.21
C PHE A 24 -0.03 5.45 -3.91
N TYR A 25 0.99 6.17 -3.43
CA TYR A 25 0.87 7.02 -2.25
C TYR A 25 -0.25 8.04 -2.41
N LYS A 26 -0.26 8.73 -3.55
CA LYS A 26 -1.25 9.77 -3.84
C LYS A 26 -2.65 9.19 -3.88
N GLU A 27 -2.82 8.05 -4.54
CA GLU A 27 -4.12 7.38 -4.64
C GLU A 27 -4.60 6.85 -3.28
N LEU A 28 -3.71 6.24 -2.50
CA LEU A 28 -4.06 5.78 -1.15
C LEU A 28 -4.45 6.94 -0.25
N SER A 29 -3.79 8.08 -0.38
CA SER A 29 -4.08 9.27 0.42
C SER A 29 -5.46 9.85 0.11
N SER A 30 -6.06 9.50 -1.01
CA SER A 30 -7.42 9.93 -1.36
C SER A 30 -8.51 9.09 -0.67
N ILE A 31 -8.17 7.98 -0.06
CA ILE A 31 -9.13 7.13 0.66
C ILE A 31 -9.42 7.76 2.02
N SER A 32 -10.69 8.09 2.28
CA SER A 32 -11.07 8.91 3.43
C SER A 32 -10.81 8.23 4.79
N PHE A 33 -10.88 6.89 4.83
CA PHE A 33 -10.69 6.17 6.09
C PHE A 33 -9.24 5.72 6.33
N LEU A 34 -8.31 6.14 5.48
CA LEU A 34 -6.88 5.82 5.61
C LEU A 34 -6.05 7.09 5.77
N ARG A 35 -5.09 7.03 6.67
CA ARG A 35 -4.03 8.04 6.79
C ARG A 35 -2.71 7.37 6.44
N VAL A 36 -2.16 7.71 5.29
CA VAL A 36 -0.94 7.09 4.78
C VAL A 36 0.27 7.80 5.35
N ILE A 37 1.21 7.03 5.90
CA ILE A 37 2.46 7.57 6.44
C ILE A 37 3.51 7.49 5.33
N PRO A 38 4.14 8.62 4.93
CA PRO A 38 5.17 8.60 3.90
C PRO A 38 6.31 7.66 4.25
N SER A 39 6.81 6.93 3.25
CA SER A 39 7.86 5.94 3.46
C SER A 39 8.75 5.82 2.23
N GLN A 40 10.03 5.53 2.45
CA GLN A 40 10.98 5.20 1.40
C GLN A 40 11.14 3.68 1.24
N ALA A 41 10.45 2.91 2.07
CA ALA A 41 10.47 1.44 2.01
C ALA A 41 9.59 0.93 0.86
N ASN A 42 9.55 -0.38 0.70
CA ASN A 42 8.71 -1.03 -0.31
C ASN A 42 7.30 -1.33 0.18
N TYR A 43 6.89 -0.64 1.23
CA TYR A 43 5.53 -0.71 1.75
C TYR A 43 5.13 0.63 2.34
N PHE A 44 3.82 0.83 2.52
CA PHE A 44 3.30 1.97 3.27
C PHE A 44 2.66 1.48 4.56
N LEU A 45 2.92 2.19 5.64
CA LEU A 45 2.19 2.04 6.89
C LEU A 45 1.01 3.00 6.85
N CYS A 46 -0.20 2.49 7.08
CA CYS A 46 -1.43 3.28 7.03
C CYS A 46 -2.18 3.14 8.34
N GLU A 47 -2.70 4.24 8.85
CA GLU A 47 -3.65 4.21 9.96
C GLU A 47 -5.07 4.17 9.42
N VAL A 48 -5.88 3.23 9.93
CA VAL A 48 -7.30 3.15 9.60
C VAL A 48 -8.04 4.04 10.59
N ILE A 49 -8.50 5.19 10.13
CA ILE A 49 -9.01 6.26 11.01
C ILE A 49 -10.54 6.29 11.12
N ALA A 50 -11.24 5.55 10.27
CA ALA A 50 -12.71 5.56 10.26
C ALA A 50 -13.24 4.27 9.62
N LYS A 51 -14.53 4.03 9.76
CA LYS A 51 -15.32 2.94 9.14
C LYS A 51 -14.96 1.53 9.60
N TYR A 52 -13.68 1.19 9.66
CA TYR A 52 -13.23 -0.18 9.92
C TYR A 52 -12.13 -0.18 10.97
N SER A 53 -11.98 -1.29 11.70
CA SER A 53 -10.75 -1.56 12.42
C SER A 53 -9.71 -2.14 11.45
N SER A 54 -8.44 -2.12 11.83
CA SER A 54 -7.38 -2.70 11.00
C SER A 54 -7.63 -4.19 10.77
N THR A 55 -8.06 -4.92 11.80
CA THR A 55 -8.36 -6.35 11.70
C THR A 55 -9.55 -6.60 10.77
N ALA A 56 -10.63 -5.83 10.90
CA ALA A 56 -11.81 -5.99 10.06
C ALA A 56 -11.48 -5.72 8.59
N LEU A 57 -10.74 -4.64 8.32
CA LEU A 57 -10.35 -4.30 6.95
C LEU A 57 -9.46 -5.36 6.33
N THR A 58 -8.49 -5.87 7.10
CA THR A 58 -7.59 -6.93 6.65
C THR A 58 -8.38 -8.19 6.25
N ARG A 59 -9.32 -8.62 7.09
CA ARG A 59 -10.15 -9.78 6.82
C ARG A 59 -11.06 -9.56 5.62
N LEU A 60 -11.69 -8.39 5.54
CA LEU A 60 -12.59 -8.05 4.45
C LEU A 60 -11.88 -8.13 3.09
N LEU A 61 -10.69 -7.53 2.98
CA LEU A 61 -9.92 -7.56 1.75
C LEU A 61 -9.49 -8.98 1.37
N LEU A 62 -9.07 -9.77 2.36
CA LEU A 62 -8.63 -11.14 2.11
C LEU A 62 -9.80 -12.02 1.64
N TYR A 63 -10.91 -12.01 2.35
CA TYR A 63 -12.02 -12.91 2.07
C TYR A 63 -12.87 -12.49 0.87
N SER A 64 -13.04 -11.19 0.65
CA SER A 64 -13.88 -10.71 -0.44
C SER A 64 -13.13 -10.52 -1.76
N SER A 65 -11.83 -10.28 -1.72
CA SER A 65 -11.07 -9.88 -2.90
C SER A 65 -9.73 -10.60 -3.04
N ASN A 66 -9.43 -11.50 -2.12
CA ASN A 66 -8.16 -12.25 -2.09
C ASN A 66 -6.95 -11.31 -2.10
N ILE A 67 -7.07 -10.16 -1.43
CA ILE A 67 -6.00 -9.17 -1.29
C ILE A 67 -5.42 -9.27 0.11
N LEU A 68 -4.12 -9.49 0.21
CA LEU A 68 -3.42 -9.66 1.47
C LEU A 68 -2.71 -8.37 1.87
N ILE A 69 -3.12 -7.79 3.00
CA ILE A 69 -2.41 -6.72 3.68
C ILE A 69 -2.07 -7.19 5.09
N LYS A 70 -1.16 -6.52 5.76
CA LYS A 70 -0.75 -6.94 7.10
C LYS A 70 -1.41 -6.08 8.17
N ASP A 71 -2.12 -6.73 9.10
CA ASP A 71 -2.67 -6.06 10.28
C ASP A 71 -1.55 -5.89 11.31
N CYS A 72 -1.30 -4.64 11.71
CA CYS A 72 -0.26 -4.29 12.68
C CYS A 72 -0.83 -3.95 14.05
N SER A 73 -2.12 -4.19 14.29
CA SER A 73 -2.78 -3.82 15.55
C SER A 73 -2.21 -4.54 16.77
N THR A 74 -1.60 -5.72 16.58
CA THR A 74 -1.00 -6.49 17.67
C THR A 74 0.41 -6.07 18.02
N LYS A 75 1.01 -5.13 17.28
CA LYS A 75 2.37 -4.64 17.56
C LYS A 75 2.33 -3.68 18.73
N GLN A 76 3.24 -3.86 19.69
CA GLN A 76 3.32 -2.98 20.86
C GLN A 76 3.61 -1.53 20.48
N ALA A 77 4.41 -1.33 19.43
CA ALA A 77 4.73 0.01 18.94
C ALA A 77 3.51 0.81 18.46
N PHE A 78 2.41 0.11 18.15
CA PHE A 78 1.17 0.73 17.66
C PHE A 78 0.04 0.59 18.68
N ASN A 79 0.37 0.70 19.94
CA ASN A 79 -0.52 0.49 21.07
C ASN A 79 -1.88 1.17 20.86
N ASN A 80 -2.96 0.37 20.86
CA ASN A 80 -4.34 0.81 20.65
C ASN A 80 -4.62 1.46 19.29
N GLY A 81 -3.67 1.41 18.34
CA GLY A 81 -3.87 1.96 17.00
C GLY A 81 -4.34 0.92 16.01
N ASN A 82 -5.05 1.38 14.99
CA ASN A 82 -5.49 0.55 13.87
C ASN A 82 -4.55 0.80 12.69
N TYR A 83 -3.46 0.06 12.64
CA TYR A 83 -2.44 0.22 11.59
C TYR A 83 -2.41 -1.00 10.69
N ILE A 84 -2.21 -0.75 9.41
CA ILE A 84 -2.01 -1.79 8.41
C ILE A 84 -0.76 -1.49 7.60
N ARG A 85 -0.15 -2.52 7.04
CA ARG A 85 1.00 -2.38 6.16
C ARG A 85 0.62 -2.89 4.78
N ILE A 86 0.77 -2.02 3.79
CA ILE A 86 0.41 -2.30 2.40
C ILE A 86 1.69 -2.33 1.58
N ALA A 87 2.03 -3.52 1.03
CA ALA A 87 3.20 -3.65 0.17
C ALA A 87 2.99 -2.92 -1.15
N ILE A 88 4.04 -2.27 -1.63
CA ILE A 88 4.03 -1.65 -2.96
C ILE A 88 4.39 -2.75 -3.96
N ARG A 89 3.47 -3.06 -4.85
CA ARG A 89 3.62 -4.11 -5.84
C ARG A 89 3.66 -3.52 -7.24
N ASN A 90 3.32 -4.29 -8.24
CA ASN A 90 3.20 -3.77 -9.60
C ASN A 90 1.93 -2.94 -9.77
N GLU A 91 1.83 -2.21 -10.86
CA GLU A 91 0.70 -1.32 -11.13
C GLU A 91 -0.63 -2.08 -11.11
N ALA A 92 -0.68 -3.26 -11.71
CA ALA A 92 -1.92 -4.06 -11.78
C ALA A 92 -2.40 -4.47 -10.40
N ASP A 93 -1.51 -4.96 -9.54
CA ASP A 93 -1.87 -5.35 -8.17
C ASP A 93 -2.26 -4.16 -7.32
N ASN A 94 -1.53 -3.05 -7.45
CA ASN A 94 -1.83 -1.82 -6.73
C ASN A 94 -3.19 -1.27 -7.14
N ASN A 95 -3.51 -1.31 -8.43
CA ASN A 95 -4.81 -0.87 -8.93
C ASN A 95 -5.95 -1.74 -8.42
N LYS A 96 -5.73 -3.05 -8.30
CA LYS A 96 -6.74 -3.95 -7.74
C LYS A 96 -7.09 -3.56 -6.30
N LEU A 97 -6.07 -3.30 -5.49
CA LEU A 97 -6.28 -2.85 -4.11
C LEU A 97 -6.97 -1.49 -4.06
N LEU A 98 -6.51 -0.54 -4.88
CA LEU A 98 -7.08 0.80 -4.93
C LEU A 98 -8.55 0.78 -5.32
N SER A 99 -8.92 -0.02 -6.33
CA SER A 99 -10.30 -0.16 -6.78
C SER A 99 -11.18 -0.66 -5.63
N ARG A 100 -10.70 -1.65 -4.89
CA ARG A 100 -11.47 -2.20 -3.78
C ARG A 100 -11.62 -1.21 -2.64
N LEU A 101 -10.54 -0.50 -2.30
CA LEU A 101 -10.59 0.52 -1.26
C LEU A 101 -11.53 1.66 -1.62
N LYS A 102 -11.56 2.08 -2.88
CA LYS A 102 -12.47 3.12 -3.35
C LYS A 102 -13.93 2.67 -3.26
N GLU A 103 -14.21 1.41 -3.58
CA GLU A 103 -15.55 0.85 -3.39
C GLU A 103 -15.98 0.87 -1.93
N LEU A 104 -15.08 0.53 -1.02
CA LEU A 104 -15.36 0.52 0.41
C LEU A 104 -15.51 1.92 0.99
N ASP A 105 -14.94 2.93 0.32
CA ASP A 105 -15.01 4.32 0.75
C ASP A 105 -16.31 5.02 0.36
N CYS A 106 -17.07 4.41 -0.52
CA CYS A 106 -18.35 4.95 -0.97
C CYS A 106 -19.46 4.78 0.07
#